data_0ff956b0886469fa6ffae27825504885
#
_entry.id   0ff956b0886469fa6ffae27825504885
#
_cell.length_a   1.000
_cell.length_b   1.000
_cell.length_c   1.000
_cell.angle_alpha   90.00
_cell.angle_beta   90.00
_cell.angle_gamma   90.00
#
_symmetry.space_group_name_H-M   'P 1'
#
loop_
_entity.id
_entity.type
_entity.pdbx_description
1 polymer ?
#
loop_
_entity_poly.entity_id
_entity_poly.type
_entity_poly.pdbx_seq_one_letter_code
_entity_poly.pdbx_strand_id
1 'polypeptide(L)'
;MSDTGVERPRGRTVPQRVFAETPPNADGLGIATGAGAGERVDILFVNPPAPDRGIWIRSQHRVGRRSREGMIWPQADLAQLAALFPDKRVAIIDAIPSRMTWAAFAEELKRLQPTFYLTQVTAPTLENDMYGAFLARSGGATTIAMGTHVTPMPLSTLEAYPALDYCLVGEPELTLRELVDALCPDEADHLRAVAPDTGAALEGLLVASDAGWRPVTQRGTSTEERLATIPGLAWRRNGQPALNAPRALIEDLDALPLPRHDLLPLARYRAPLVSGAYSFVVTSRGCPGDCRFCIKHVSYGRSVRFRSPENVLREIEMLAGLGIRSIHMYADLFTVNRDHVLGICQGLLDRGLKIRWTCNSRVDFVDPEMLDLMK
;
A
#
# COMPACT_ATOMS: atom_id res chain seq x y z
N MET A 1 59.64 -1.95 14.53
CA MET A 1 59.28 -2.51 15.82
C MET A 1 58.34 -1.55 16.49
N SER A 2 57.09 -1.85 16.50
CA SER A 2 56.05 -1.75 17.53
C SER A 2 54.69 -1.81 16.83
N ASP A 3 54.17 -3.00 16.96
CA ASP A 3 52.82 -3.43 16.58
C ASP A 3 51.84 -2.78 17.56
N THR A 4 50.96 -1.91 17.08
CA THR A 4 49.85 -1.42 17.87
C THR A 4 48.55 -2.05 17.35
N GLY A 5 48.23 -3.18 17.99
CA GLY A 5 46.98 -3.89 17.78
C GLY A 5 45.80 -3.01 18.11
N VAL A 6 44.96 -2.73 17.11
CA VAL A 6 43.62 -2.17 17.28
C VAL A 6 42.65 -3.36 17.43
N GLU A 7 42.23 -3.61 18.65
CA GLU A 7 41.13 -4.56 18.92
C GLU A 7 39.84 -4.07 18.29
N ARG A 8 39.27 -4.88 17.40
CA ARG A 8 37.91 -4.68 16.86
C ARG A 8 36.89 -5.02 17.98
N PRO A 9 35.88 -4.20 18.21
CA PRO A 9 34.85 -4.53 19.19
C PRO A 9 34.07 -5.77 18.73
N ARG A 10 33.94 -6.74 19.62
CA ARG A 10 33.16 -7.97 19.43
C ARG A 10 31.68 -7.61 19.23
N GLY A 11 31.14 -7.98 18.08
CA GLY A 11 29.76 -7.79 17.73
C GLY A 11 28.81 -8.42 18.78
N ARG A 12 27.84 -7.66 19.22
CA ARG A 12 26.69 -8.19 19.99
C ARG A 12 25.93 -9.18 19.10
N THR A 13 25.91 -10.44 19.51
CA THR A 13 25.05 -11.46 18.94
C THR A 13 23.59 -11.09 19.23
N VAL A 14 22.85 -10.69 18.20
CA VAL A 14 21.39 -10.64 18.26
C VAL A 14 20.88 -12.08 18.37
N PRO A 15 19.99 -12.41 19.33
CA PRO A 15 19.48 -13.76 19.45
C PRO A 15 18.78 -14.14 18.14
N GLN A 16 19.25 -15.18 17.45
CA GLN A 16 18.51 -15.84 16.38
C GLN A 16 17.26 -16.46 17.01
N ARG A 17 16.13 -15.76 16.92
CA ARG A 17 14.83 -16.45 17.03
C ARG A 17 14.72 -17.35 15.81
N VAL A 18 14.67 -18.64 16.06
CA VAL A 18 14.32 -19.65 15.05
C VAL A 18 12.86 -19.38 14.69
N PHE A 19 12.66 -18.69 13.57
CA PHE A 19 11.34 -18.58 12.97
C PHE A 19 11.06 -19.89 12.24
N ALA A 20 9.85 -20.42 12.43
CA ALA A 20 9.39 -21.60 11.71
C ALA A 20 9.67 -21.46 10.20
N GLU A 21 10.09 -22.54 9.56
CA GLU A 21 10.59 -22.56 8.18
C GLU A 21 9.55 -22.23 7.10
N THR A 22 8.31 -21.93 7.46
CA THR A 22 7.24 -21.53 6.54
C THR A 22 6.83 -20.09 6.86
N PRO A 23 7.03 -19.14 5.91
CA PRO A 23 6.48 -17.80 6.12
C PRO A 23 4.95 -17.91 6.24
N PRO A 24 4.33 -17.15 7.17
CA PRO A 24 2.88 -17.07 7.24
C PRO A 24 2.35 -16.66 5.85
N ASN A 25 1.29 -17.32 5.35
CA ASN A 25 0.64 -17.09 4.06
C ASN A 25 1.28 -17.72 2.81
N ALA A 26 1.82 -18.93 2.91
CA ALA A 26 2.21 -19.71 1.72
C ALA A 26 1.08 -19.94 0.71
N ASP A 27 -0.18 -19.84 1.14
CA ASP A 27 -1.37 -20.20 0.35
C ASP A 27 -1.93 -19.07 -0.52
N GLY A 28 -1.37 -17.87 -0.48
CA GLY A 28 -1.79 -16.75 -1.32
C GLY A 28 -3.05 -16.02 -0.84
N LEU A 29 -3.62 -16.45 0.29
CA LEU A 29 -4.66 -15.76 1.03
C LEU A 29 -4.03 -15.17 2.27
N GLY A 30 -3.72 -13.88 2.25
CA GLY A 30 -3.37 -13.16 3.46
C GLY A 30 -4.64 -12.93 4.27
N ILE A 31 -4.87 -13.72 5.31
CA ILE A 31 -5.95 -13.44 6.29
C ILE A 31 -5.26 -13.01 7.56
N ALA A 32 -5.58 -11.80 8.03
CA ALA A 32 -5.09 -11.35 9.34
C ALA A 32 -5.57 -12.30 10.43
N THR A 33 -4.65 -12.71 11.30
CA THR A 33 -4.92 -13.55 12.44
C THR A 33 -5.90 -12.85 13.38
N GLY A 34 -7.06 -13.39 13.52
CA GLY A 34 -8.18 -12.89 14.34
C GLY A 34 -9.53 -13.41 13.87
N ALA A 35 -9.64 -13.68 12.57
CA ALA A 35 -10.83 -14.33 12.02
C ALA A 35 -10.67 -15.85 12.11
N GLY A 36 -11.47 -16.50 12.96
CA GLY A 36 -11.65 -17.95 12.95
C GLY A 36 -12.20 -18.42 11.59
N ALA A 37 -12.09 -19.70 11.29
CA ALA A 37 -12.70 -20.27 10.09
C ALA A 37 -14.22 -19.97 10.08
N GLY A 38 -14.69 -19.18 9.10
CA GLY A 38 -16.09 -18.79 8.94
C GLY A 38 -16.46 -17.39 9.44
N GLU A 39 -15.53 -16.58 9.94
CA GLU A 39 -15.81 -15.19 10.34
C GLU A 39 -15.72 -14.22 9.16
N ARG A 40 -16.68 -13.26 9.13
CA ARG A 40 -16.71 -12.18 8.14
C ARG A 40 -15.47 -11.31 8.26
N VAL A 41 -15.02 -10.78 7.12
CA VAL A 41 -13.97 -9.79 7.01
C VAL A 41 -14.60 -8.40 6.87
N ASP A 42 -14.11 -7.43 7.65
CA ASP A 42 -14.63 -6.06 7.57
C ASP A 42 -14.17 -5.41 6.26
N ILE A 43 -12.87 -5.49 5.94
CA ILE A 43 -12.32 -4.89 4.72
C ILE A 43 -11.48 -5.92 3.97
N LEU A 44 -11.82 -6.16 2.71
CA LEU A 44 -11.06 -6.99 1.78
C LEU A 44 -10.36 -6.11 0.73
N PHE A 45 -9.02 -6.14 0.75
CA PHE A 45 -8.18 -5.49 -0.24
C PHE A 45 -7.82 -6.48 -1.35
N VAL A 46 -7.97 -6.07 -2.62
CA VAL A 46 -7.94 -7.02 -3.72
C VAL A 46 -7.08 -6.57 -4.88
N ASN A 47 -6.17 -7.44 -5.32
CA ASN A 47 -5.62 -7.49 -6.65
C ASN A 47 -6.26 -8.68 -7.39
N PRO A 48 -7.29 -8.44 -8.24
CA PRO A 48 -8.15 -9.50 -8.74
C PRO A 48 -7.46 -10.41 -9.77
N PRO A 49 -8.08 -11.55 -10.13
CA PRO A 49 -7.58 -12.43 -11.17
C PRO A 49 -7.28 -11.72 -12.49
N ALA A 50 -6.33 -12.23 -13.24
CA ALA A 50 -5.94 -11.67 -14.52
C ALA A 50 -6.98 -11.91 -15.61
N PRO A 51 -7.11 -10.99 -16.63
CA PRO A 51 -8.03 -11.18 -17.75
C PRO A 51 -7.73 -12.43 -18.58
N ASP A 52 -6.46 -12.80 -18.73
CA ASP A 52 -5.97 -13.82 -19.64
C ASP A 52 -5.06 -14.88 -18.97
N ARG A 53 -5.19 -15.04 -17.64
CA ARG A 53 -4.30 -15.88 -16.81
C ARG A 53 -2.83 -15.46 -16.87
N GLY A 54 -2.52 -14.32 -17.45
CA GLY A 54 -1.18 -13.73 -17.49
C GLY A 54 -0.82 -13.05 -16.16
N ILE A 55 0.40 -12.53 -16.12
CA ILE A 55 0.86 -11.71 -15.00
C ILE A 55 0.57 -10.25 -15.37
N TRP A 56 -0.33 -9.63 -14.63
CA TRP A 56 -0.65 -8.21 -14.78
C TRP A 56 -0.16 -7.42 -13.58
N ILE A 57 0.51 -6.32 -13.87
CA ILE A 57 0.97 -5.36 -12.86
C ILE A 57 -0.11 -4.31 -12.67
N ARG A 58 -0.63 -4.21 -11.46
CA ARG A 58 -1.46 -3.11 -10.98
C ARG A 58 -0.70 -2.41 -9.88
N SER A 59 -0.65 -1.11 -9.92
CA SER A 59 0.07 -0.29 -8.94
C SER A 59 -0.47 1.13 -8.96
N GLN A 60 -0.51 1.76 -7.81
CA GLN A 60 -0.81 3.18 -7.66
C GLN A 60 0.30 4.06 -8.24
N HIS A 61 1.50 3.50 -8.37
CA HIS A 61 2.71 4.21 -8.77
C HIS A 61 3.05 4.07 -10.26
N ARG A 62 2.39 3.19 -11.00
CA ARG A 62 2.72 2.92 -12.42
C ARG A 62 1.46 2.67 -13.25
N VAL A 63 1.59 2.94 -14.55
CA VAL A 63 0.61 2.47 -15.52
C VAL A 63 0.53 0.95 -15.46
N GLY A 64 -0.70 0.44 -15.39
CA GLY A 64 -0.93 -1.00 -15.44
C GLY A 64 -0.45 -1.59 -16.76
N ARG A 65 0.14 -2.77 -16.69
CA ARG A 65 0.63 -3.48 -17.88
C ARG A 65 0.69 -4.98 -17.66
N ARG A 66 0.69 -5.72 -18.75
CA ARG A 66 1.04 -7.13 -18.73
C ARG A 66 2.55 -7.28 -18.55
N SER A 67 2.97 -8.10 -17.58
CA SER A 67 4.39 -8.45 -17.40
C SER A 67 4.78 -9.51 -18.41
N ARG A 68 5.69 -9.17 -19.32
CA ARG A 68 6.26 -10.11 -20.30
C ARG A 68 7.50 -10.80 -19.76
N GLU A 69 8.15 -10.18 -18.81
CA GLU A 69 9.38 -10.61 -18.15
C GLU A 69 9.14 -11.57 -16.96
N GLY A 70 7.88 -11.89 -16.66
CA GLY A 70 7.53 -12.77 -15.54
C GLY A 70 7.59 -12.11 -14.16
N MET A 71 7.71 -10.77 -14.09
CA MET A 71 7.70 -10.02 -12.84
C MET A 71 6.30 -10.08 -12.20
N ILE A 72 6.22 -10.57 -10.98
CA ILE A 72 5.03 -10.50 -10.14
C ILE A 72 5.22 -9.34 -9.15
N TRP A 73 4.38 -8.33 -9.28
CA TRP A 73 4.48 -7.06 -8.54
C TRP A 73 3.91 -7.20 -7.13
N PRO A 74 4.71 -6.99 -6.05
CA PRO A 74 4.21 -6.97 -4.69
C PRO A 74 3.17 -5.88 -4.47
N GLN A 75 2.08 -6.22 -3.77
CA GLN A 75 0.97 -5.30 -3.51
C GLN A 75 1.20 -4.50 -2.22
N ALA A 76 2.34 -3.81 -2.13
CA ALA A 76 2.70 -3.00 -0.97
C ALA A 76 1.68 -1.86 -0.71
N ASP A 77 1.05 -1.34 -1.77
CA ASP A 77 -0.01 -0.33 -1.66
C ASP A 77 -1.22 -0.86 -0.88
N LEU A 78 -1.65 -2.10 -1.16
CA LEU A 78 -2.75 -2.73 -0.43
C LEU A 78 -2.38 -3.04 1.01
N ALA A 79 -1.12 -3.47 1.24
CA ALA A 79 -0.60 -3.70 2.59
C ALA A 79 -0.52 -2.40 3.41
N GLN A 80 -0.18 -1.27 2.76
CA GLN A 80 -0.19 0.06 3.38
C GLN A 80 -1.60 0.45 3.80
N LEU A 81 -2.59 0.27 2.93
CA LEU A 81 -3.98 0.58 3.27
C LEU A 81 -4.54 -0.32 4.37
N ALA A 82 -4.19 -1.60 4.37
CA ALA A 82 -4.61 -2.53 5.41
C ALA A 82 -4.08 -2.12 6.81
N ALA A 83 -2.89 -1.51 6.86
CA ALA A 83 -2.29 -1.03 8.11
C ALA A 83 -3.06 0.13 8.77
N LEU A 84 -3.91 0.84 8.02
CA LEU A 84 -4.74 1.92 8.55
C LEU A 84 -5.89 1.43 9.46
N PHE A 85 -6.14 0.12 9.49
CA PHE A 85 -7.27 -0.47 10.19
C PHE A 85 -6.82 -1.56 11.19
N PRO A 86 -6.07 -1.19 12.24
CA PRO A 86 -5.61 -2.14 13.25
C PRO A 86 -6.76 -2.73 14.09
N ASP A 87 -7.91 -2.07 14.06
CA ASP A 87 -9.15 -2.36 14.78
C ASP A 87 -10.15 -3.21 13.99
N LYS A 88 -9.89 -3.42 12.70
CA LYS A 88 -10.79 -4.15 11.80
C LYS A 88 -10.18 -5.49 11.40
N ARG A 89 -11.06 -6.43 11.07
CA ARG A 89 -10.65 -7.68 10.43
C ARG A 89 -10.40 -7.41 8.96
N VAL A 90 -9.11 -7.31 8.60
CA VAL A 90 -8.68 -7.03 7.23
C VAL A 90 -8.11 -8.28 6.58
N ALA A 91 -8.31 -8.41 5.28
CA ALA A 91 -7.67 -9.44 4.47
C ALA A 91 -7.19 -8.86 3.14
N ILE A 92 -6.17 -9.49 2.56
CA ILE A 92 -5.68 -9.16 1.23
C ILE A 92 -5.78 -10.39 0.34
N ILE A 93 -6.42 -10.27 -0.81
CA ILE A 93 -6.33 -11.25 -1.89
C ILE A 93 -5.45 -10.68 -2.99
N ASP A 94 -4.27 -11.27 -3.19
CA ASP A 94 -3.48 -11.07 -4.41
C ASP A 94 -3.62 -12.31 -5.30
N ALA A 95 -4.52 -12.23 -6.29
CA ALA A 95 -4.86 -13.35 -7.15
C ALA A 95 -3.78 -13.65 -8.22
N ILE A 96 -2.86 -12.70 -8.48
CA ILE A 96 -1.85 -12.85 -9.54
C ILE A 96 -0.77 -13.88 -9.18
N PRO A 97 -0.12 -13.83 -8.00
CA PRO A 97 0.90 -14.82 -7.61
C PRO A 97 0.40 -16.25 -7.55
N SER A 98 -0.86 -16.42 -7.15
CA SER A 98 -1.51 -17.74 -7.05
C SER A 98 -2.12 -18.22 -8.36
N ARG A 99 -2.16 -17.36 -9.40
CA ARG A 99 -2.91 -17.61 -10.65
C ARG A 99 -4.36 -17.99 -10.38
N MET A 100 -4.96 -17.36 -9.39
CA MET A 100 -6.32 -17.63 -8.96
C MET A 100 -7.30 -17.45 -10.13
N THR A 101 -8.22 -18.39 -10.26
CA THR A 101 -9.29 -18.30 -11.26
C THR A 101 -10.45 -17.46 -10.73
N TRP A 102 -11.29 -16.95 -11.62
CA TRP A 102 -12.50 -16.22 -11.23
C TRP A 102 -13.47 -17.07 -10.41
N ALA A 103 -13.57 -18.38 -10.68
CA ALA A 103 -14.37 -19.30 -9.89
C ALA A 103 -13.85 -19.42 -8.45
N ALA A 104 -12.54 -19.63 -8.28
CA ALA A 104 -11.92 -19.68 -6.95
C ALA A 104 -12.05 -18.34 -6.22
N PHE A 105 -11.90 -17.22 -6.92
CA PHE A 105 -12.10 -15.90 -6.36
C PHE A 105 -13.52 -15.67 -5.87
N ALA A 106 -14.54 -16.09 -6.64
CA ALA A 106 -15.94 -16.00 -6.23
C ALA A 106 -16.25 -16.84 -4.98
N GLU A 107 -15.67 -18.04 -4.86
CA GLU A 107 -15.80 -18.86 -3.64
C GLU A 107 -15.14 -18.19 -2.42
N GLU A 108 -13.97 -17.55 -2.59
CA GLU A 108 -13.34 -16.78 -1.52
C GLU A 108 -14.17 -15.57 -1.09
N LEU A 109 -14.80 -14.85 -2.03
CA LEU A 109 -15.74 -13.77 -1.70
C LEU A 109 -16.92 -14.28 -0.86
N LYS A 110 -17.49 -15.43 -1.23
CA LYS A 110 -18.58 -16.07 -0.46
C LYS A 110 -18.12 -16.48 0.93
N ARG A 111 -16.88 -16.99 1.06
CA ARG A 111 -16.32 -17.42 2.35
C ARG A 111 -16.02 -16.23 3.26
N LEU A 112 -15.42 -15.16 2.73
CA LEU A 112 -14.99 -14.00 3.51
C LEU A 112 -16.11 -13.00 3.80
N GLN A 113 -17.16 -12.95 2.97
CA GLN A 113 -18.31 -12.05 3.09
C GLN A 113 -17.91 -10.61 3.53
N PRO A 114 -17.05 -9.92 2.77
CA PRO A 114 -16.53 -8.62 3.19
C PRO A 114 -17.64 -7.57 3.29
N THR A 115 -17.54 -6.69 4.30
CA THR A 115 -18.37 -5.48 4.36
C THR A 115 -17.92 -4.46 3.31
N PHE A 116 -16.60 -4.28 3.20
CA PHE A 116 -15.97 -3.42 2.20
C PHE A 116 -15.04 -4.23 1.30
N TYR A 117 -15.16 -4.00 0.00
CA TYR A 117 -14.30 -4.55 -1.03
C TYR A 117 -13.54 -3.39 -1.69
N LEU A 118 -12.22 -3.38 -1.61
CA LEU A 118 -11.39 -2.39 -2.26
C LEU A 118 -10.49 -3.02 -3.32
N THR A 119 -10.50 -2.46 -4.53
CA THR A 119 -9.66 -2.91 -5.63
C THR A 119 -8.82 -1.79 -6.23
N GLN A 120 -7.61 -2.15 -6.68
CA GLN A 120 -6.73 -1.25 -7.40
C GLN A 120 -6.97 -1.38 -8.90
N VAL A 121 -7.30 -0.26 -9.56
CA VAL A 121 -7.75 -0.23 -10.96
C VAL A 121 -6.74 0.47 -11.86
N THR A 122 -6.42 -0.19 -12.97
CA THR A 122 -5.59 0.38 -14.03
C THR A 122 -6.31 0.32 -15.37
N ALA A 123 -6.03 1.26 -16.29
CA ALA A 123 -6.76 1.34 -17.56
C ALA A 123 -6.80 0.02 -18.37
N PRO A 124 -5.70 -0.73 -18.53
CA PRO A 124 -5.74 -1.95 -19.34
C PRO A 124 -6.46 -3.14 -18.68
N THR A 125 -6.82 -3.05 -17.39
CA THR A 125 -7.54 -4.11 -16.67
C THR A 125 -8.89 -3.68 -16.15
N LEU A 126 -9.35 -2.50 -16.53
CA LEU A 126 -10.55 -1.85 -15.99
C LEU A 126 -11.78 -2.76 -15.95
N GLU A 127 -12.20 -3.31 -17.09
CA GLU A 127 -13.38 -4.17 -17.18
C GLU A 127 -13.25 -5.42 -16.30
N ASN A 128 -12.05 -6.00 -16.30
CA ASN A 128 -11.71 -7.17 -15.50
C ASN A 128 -11.78 -6.84 -13.99
N ASP A 129 -11.27 -5.68 -13.58
CA ASP A 129 -11.26 -5.24 -12.18
C ASP A 129 -12.69 -4.90 -11.72
N MET A 130 -13.50 -4.32 -12.60
CA MET A 130 -14.91 -4.05 -12.34
C MET A 130 -15.77 -5.32 -12.27
N TYR A 131 -15.40 -6.40 -12.94
CA TYR A 131 -16.04 -7.69 -12.76
C TYR A 131 -15.85 -8.21 -11.31
N GLY A 132 -14.69 -8.01 -10.72
CA GLY A 132 -14.45 -8.30 -9.30
C GLY A 132 -15.34 -7.48 -8.37
N ALA A 133 -15.50 -6.19 -8.65
CA ALA A 133 -16.41 -5.32 -7.91
C ALA A 133 -17.88 -5.76 -8.05
N PHE A 134 -18.29 -6.17 -9.26
CA PHE A 134 -19.62 -6.71 -9.50
C PHE A 134 -19.91 -7.97 -8.66
N LEU A 135 -18.97 -8.91 -8.60
CA LEU A 135 -19.11 -10.13 -7.78
C LEU A 135 -19.21 -9.78 -6.29
N ALA A 136 -18.38 -8.87 -5.80
CA ALA A 136 -18.39 -8.45 -4.40
C ALA A 136 -19.69 -7.74 -4.04
N ARG A 137 -20.17 -6.83 -4.89
CA ARG A 137 -21.45 -6.14 -4.68
C ARG A 137 -22.63 -7.09 -4.71
N SER A 138 -22.62 -8.08 -5.59
CA SER A 138 -23.66 -9.13 -5.64
C SER A 138 -23.70 -9.96 -4.35
N GLY A 139 -22.59 -10.03 -3.62
CA GLY A 139 -22.48 -10.63 -2.28
C GLY A 139 -22.84 -9.66 -1.14
N GLY A 140 -23.21 -8.41 -1.44
CA GLY A 140 -23.62 -7.40 -0.45
C GLY A 140 -22.50 -6.49 0.05
N ALA A 141 -21.29 -6.55 -0.53
CA ALA A 141 -20.19 -5.67 -0.15
C ALA A 141 -20.36 -4.26 -0.71
N THR A 142 -19.92 -3.27 0.06
CA THR A 142 -19.67 -1.90 -0.43
C THR A 142 -18.37 -1.89 -1.24
N THR A 143 -18.40 -1.38 -2.47
CA THR A 143 -17.30 -1.49 -3.42
C THR A 143 -16.56 -0.17 -3.60
N ILE A 144 -15.23 -0.24 -3.51
CA ILE A 144 -14.32 0.90 -3.54
C ILE A 144 -13.23 0.64 -4.57
N ALA A 145 -12.93 1.63 -5.41
CA ALA A 145 -11.82 1.57 -6.35
C ALA A 145 -10.82 2.69 -6.11
N MET A 146 -9.53 2.38 -6.33
CA MET A 146 -8.44 3.35 -6.34
C MET A 146 -7.50 3.10 -7.51
N GLY A 147 -6.52 3.96 -7.73
CA GLY A 147 -5.42 3.70 -8.66
C GLY A 147 -5.35 4.65 -9.85
N THR A 148 -4.43 4.34 -10.77
CA THR A 148 -4.05 5.22 -11.87
C THR A 148 -5.12 5.45 -12.92
N HIS A 149 -6.18 4.62 -12.94
CA HIS A 149 -7.33 4.84 -13.81
C HIS A 149 -8.37 5.76 -13.16
N VAL A 150 -8.75 5.47 -11.92
CA VAL A 150 -9.86 6.21 -11.27
C VAL A 150 -9.46 7.63 -10.85
N THR A 151 -8.19 7.88 -10.57
CA THR A 151 -7.73 9.23 -10.21
C THR A 151 -8.03 10.28 -11.29
N PRO A 152 -7.72 10.08 -12.58
CA PRO A 152 -8.09 11.04 -13.63
C PRO A 152 -9.54 10.91 -14.14
N MET A 153 -10.21 9.79 -13.93
CA MET A 153 -11.51 9.49 -14.53
C MET A 153 -12.56 8.96 -13.52
N PRO A 154 -12.72 9.56 -12.35
CA PRO A 154 -13.57 8.99 -11.29
C PRO A 154 -15.06 9.02 -11.65
N LEU A 155 -15.56 10.12 -12.23
CA LEU A 155 -16.98 10.30 -12.54
C LEU A 155 -17.43 9.38 -13.66
N SER A 156 -16.68 9.32 -14.77
CA SER A 156 -16.98 8.43 -15.88
C SER A 156 -16.89 6.95 -15.49
N THR A 157 -15.98 6.60 -14.56
CA THR A 157 -15.89 5.25 -14.03
C THR A 157 -17.12 4.88 -13.20
N LEU A 158 -17.56 5.77 -12.33
CA LEU A 158 -18.81 5.56 -11.57
C LEU A 158 -20.03 5.46 -12.50
N GLU A 159 -20.09 6.31 -13.53
CA GLU A 159 -21.20 6.29 -14.50
C GLU A 159 -21.26 4.97 -15.26
N ALA A 160 -20.12 4.48 -15.76
CA ALA A 160 -20.02 3.27 -16.57
C ALA A 160 -20.22 1.99 -15.75
N TYR A 161 -19.88 1.99 -14.47
CA TYR A 161 -19.91 0.77 -13.63
C TYR A 161 -20.80 0.93 -12.40
N PRO A 162 -22.11 0.63 -12.50
CA PRO A 162 -23.07 0.74 -11.37
C PRO A 162 -22.72 -0.14 -10.17
N ALA A 163 -21.92 -1.18 -10.37
CA ALA A 163 -21.46 -2.05 -9.30
C ALA A 163 -20.36 -1.41 -8.42
N LEU A 164 -19.83 -0.24 -8.80
CA LEU A 164 -18.87 0.51 -8.03
C LEU A 164 -19.56 1.62 -7.24
N ASP A 165 -19.35 1.68 -5.93
CA ASP A 165 -19.95 2.69 -5.04
C ASP A 165 -19.09 3.94 -4.91
N TYR A 166 -17.77 3.75 -4.74
CA TYR A 166 -16.83 4.82 -4.39
C TYR A 166 -15.54 4.75 -5.21
N CYS A 167 -14.98 5.93 -5.55
CA CYS A 167 -13.64 6.08 -6.09
C CYS A 167 -12.81 6.97 -5.16
N LEU A 168 -11.59 6.52 -4.85
CA LEU A 168 -10.59 7.30 -4.09
C LEU A 168 -9.66 7.98 -5.09
N VAL A 169 -9.64 9.31 -5.08
CA VAL A 169 -8.90 10.14 -6.02
C VAL A 169 -7.62 10.64 -5.38
N GLY A 170 -6.48 10.46 -6.05
CA GLY A 170 -5.17 10.85 -5.54
C GLY A 170 -4.59 9.83 -4.55
N GLU A 171 -4.07 10.29 -3.42
CA GLU A 171 -3.59 9.44 -2.32
C GLU A 171 -4.78 8.91 -1.52
N PRO A 172 -4.97 7.57 -1.47
CA PRO A 172 -6.21 6.99 -0.98
C PRO A 172 -6.29 6.88 0.54
N GLU A 173 -5.18 6.96 1.26
CA GLU A 173 -5.06 6.56 2.66
C GLU A 173 -6.07 7.28 3.56
N LEU A 174 -6.02 8.60 3.60
CA LEU A 174 -6.90 9.39 4.46
C LEU A 174 -8.36 9.36 3.97
N THR A 175 -8.56 9.39 2.64
CA THR A 175 -9.90 9.30 2.04
C THR A 175 -10.56 7.97 2.39
N LEU A 176 -9.80 6.86 2.34
CA LEU A 176 -10.31 5.54 2.71
C LEU A 176 -10.67 5.46 4.18
N ARG A 177 -9.80 5.96 5.07
CA ARG A 177 -10.05 5.94 6.51
C ARG A 177 -11.32 6.72 6.85
N GLU A 178 -11.43 7.96 6.36
CA GLU A 178 -12.61 8.81 6.57
C GLU A 178 -13.89 8.21 5.97
N LEU A 179 -13.80 7.54 4.81
CA LEU A 179 -14.94 6.85 4.19
C LEU A 179 -15.46 5.71 5.08
N VAL A 180 -14.56 4.84 5.55
CA VAL A 180 -14.95 3.72 6.42
C VAL A 180 -15.55 4.25 7.74
N ASP A 181 -14.94 5.26 8.35
CA ASP A 181 -15.46 5.87 9.59
C ASP A 181 -16.82 6.53 9.37
N ALA A 182 -17.06 7.16 8.20
CA ALA A 182 -18.35 7.76 7.86
C ALA A 182 -19.46 6.73 7.65
N LEU A 183 -19.11 5.54 7.15
CA LEU A 183 -20.08 4.45 6.91
C LEU A 183 -20.31 3.58 8.15
N CYS A 184 -19.39 3.57 9.13
CA CYS A 184 -19.46 2.81 10.38
C CYS A 184 -19.28 3.74 11.61
N PRO A 185 -20.16 4.71 11.84
CA PRO A 185 -19.97 5.73 12.88
C PRO A 185 -19.93 5.17 14.31
N ASP A 186 -20.70 4.13 14.60
CA ASP A 186 -20.81 3.55 15.95
C ASP A 186 -19.53 2.81 16.40
N GLU A 187 -18.72 2.35 15.43
CA GLU A 187 -17.45 1.68 15.71
C GLU A 187 -16.29 2.65 15.87
N ALA A 188 -16.34 3.82 15.21
CA ALA A 188 -15.31 4.86 15.31
C ALA A 188 -15.17 5.42 16.73
N ASP A 189 -16.26 5.50 17.48
CA ASP A 189 -16.25 5.94 18.89
C ASP A 189 -15.66 4.89 19.84
N HIS A 190 -15.78 3.61 19.52
CA HIS A 190 -15.25 2.51 20.35
C HIS A 190 -13.71 2.41 20.26
N LEU A 191 -13.12 2.76 19.13
CA LEU A 191 -11.67 2.73 18.88
C LEU A 191 -10.86 3.70 19.74
N ARG A 192 -11.40 4.88 20.00
CA ARG A 192 -10.76 5.87 20.87
C ARG A 192 -10.59 5.39 22.30
N ALA A 193 -11.40 4.41 22.71
CA ALA A 193 -11.38 3.85 24.07
C ALA A 193 -10.41 2.67 24.22
N VAL A 194 -10.06 1.96 23.11
CA VAL A 194 -9.37 0.64 23.18
C VAL A 194 -7.90 0.68 22.74
N ALA A 195 -7.47 1.67 21.97
CA ALA A 195 -6.10 1.72 21.43
C ALA A 195 -5.45 3.12 21.58
N PRO A 196 -5.06 3.52 22.81
CA PRO A 196 -4.46 4.84 23.02
C PRO A 196 -3.15 5.06 22.25
N ASP A 197 -2.34 4.02 22.04
CA ASP A 197 -1.02 4.15 21.41
C ASP A 197 -1.06 4.14 19.86
N THR A 198 -2.00 3.41 19.26
CA THR A 198 -2.19 3.40 17.80
C THR A 198 -3.02 4.61 17.34
N GLY A 199 -3.94 5.06 18.16
CA GLY A 199 -4.72 6.27 17.93
C GLY A 199 -3.85 7.52 17.86
N ALA A 200 -2.84 7.64 18.71
CA ALA A 200 -1.93 8.78 18.74
C ALA A 200 -1.10 8.93 17.45
N ALA A 201 -0.67 7.83 16.82
CA ALA A 201 0.04 7.88 15.54
C ALA A 201 -0.86 8.31 14.40
N LEU A 202 -2.12 7.85 14.39
CA LEU A 202 -3.11 8.26 13.39
C LEU A 202 -3.67 9.66 13.67
N GLU A 203 -3.85 10.04 14.93
CA GLU A 203 -4.19 11.41 15.33
C GLU A 203 -3.09 12.41 14.96
N GLY A 204 -1.81 12.04 15.11
CA GLY A 204 -0.68 12.84 14.66
C GLY A 204 -0.66 13.03 13.13
N LEU A 205 -0.98 11.98 12.37
CA LEU A 205 -1.11 12.03 10.91
C LEU A 205 -2.24 12.95 10.46
N LEU A 206 -3.33 12.95 11.20
CA LEU A 206 -4.54 13.70 10.86
C LEU A 206 -4.48 15.18 11.35
N VAL A 207 -3.67 15.47 12.37
CA VAL A 207 -3.44 16.82 12.91
C VAL A 207 -2.37 17.59 12.14
N ALA A 208 -1.46 16.92 11.44
CA ALA A 208 -0.40 17.56 10.65
C ALA A 208 -0.89 18.26 9.36
N SER A 209 -2.16 18.12 8.97
CA SER A 209 -2.75 18.96 7.93
C SER A 209 -3.29 20.24 8.55
N ASP A 210 -2.79 21.41 8.14
CA ASP A 210 -3.32 22.75 8.51
C ASP A 210 -4.82 22.95 8.21
N ALA A 211 -5.47 21.98 7.60
CA ALA A 211 -6.91 21.89 7.37
C ALA A 211 -7.61 21.07 8.47
N GLY A 212 -7.19 21.22 9.74
CA GLY A 212 -7.84 20.70 10.93
C GLY A 212 -8.74 19.50 10.71
N TRP A 213 -8.18 18.28 10.74
CA TRP A 213 -9.00 17.08 10.79
C TRP A 213 -9.94 17.16 12.00
N ARG A 214 -11.20 17.24 11.71
CA ARG A 214 -12.25 17.00 12.71
C ARG A 214 -12.85 15.64 12.41
N PRO A 215 -12.97 14.77 13.41
CA PRO A 215 -13.75 13.55 13.20
C PRO A 215 -15.10 13.93 12.63
N VAL A 216 -15.49 13.29 11.53
CA VAL A 216 -16.78 13.49 10.87
C VAL A 216 -17.95 13.04 11.76
N THR A 217 -17.71 12.66 12.99
CA THR A 217 -18.71 12.34 14.00
C THR A 217 -19.33 13.58 14.61
N GLN A 218 -19.99 14.40 13.78
CA GLN A 218 -21.04 15.25 14.31
C GLN A 218 -22.28 14.35 14.53
N ARG A 219 -22.59 14.06 15.81
CA ARG A 219 -23.84 13.40 16.17
C ARG A 219 -25.00 14.18 15.50
N GLY A 220 -25.79 13.48 14.69
CA GLY A 220 -26.94 14.05 14.03
C GLY A 220 -26.81 14.36 12.54
N THR A 221 -25.63 14.21 11.91
CA THR A 221 -25.48 14.35 10.44
C THR A 221 -25.86 13.06 9.73
N SER A 222 -26.55 13.16 8.59
CA SER A 222 -26.83 12.03 7.73
C SER A 222 -25.54 11.45 7.13
N THR A 223 -25.57 10.18 6.72
CA THR A 223 -24.42 9.56 6.01
C THR A 223 -24.04 10.36 4.77
N GLU A 224 -25.02 10.88 4.03
CA GLU A 224 -24.78 11.69 2.84
C GLU A 224 -24.05 13.00 3.16
N GLU A 225 -24.44 13.68 4.24
CA GLU A 225 -23.74 14.89 4.70
C GLU A 225 -22.28 14.59 5.09
N ARG A 226 -22.02 13.47 5.78
CA ARG A 226 -20.65 13.03 6.11
C ARG A 226 -19.85 12.75 4.87
N LEU A 227 -20.37 11.98 3.93
CA LEU A 227 -19.69 11.65 2.67
C LEU A 227 -19.36 12.90 1.85
N ALA A 228 -20.22 13.90 1.83
CA ALA A 228 -20.02 15.14 1.09
C ALA A 228 -18.83 15.98 1.60
N THR A 229 -18.35 15.74 2.81
CA THR A 229 -17.22 16.49 3.40
C THR A 229 -15.87 15.80 3.18
N ILE A 230 -15.81 14.54 2.71
CA ILE A 230 -14.57 13.79 2.55
C ILE A 230 -13.81 14.23 1.30
N PRO A 231 -12.64 14.90 1.42
CA PRO A 231 -11.87 15.31 0.25
C PRO A 231 -11.34 14.09 -0.53
N GLY A 232 -11.27 14.21 -1.86
CA GLY A 232 -10.75 13.16 -2.74
C GLY A 232 -11.72 11.98 -2.93
N LEU A 233 -12.95 12.05 -2.42
CA LEU A 233 -13.97 11.03 -2.62
C LEU A 233 -14.83 11.35 -3.83
N ALA A 234 -14.99 10.37 -4.74
CA ALA A 234 -16.04 10.38 -5.75
C ALA A 234 -17.06 9.29 -5.44
N TRP A 235 -18.34 9.64 -5.53
CA TRP A 235 -19.47 8.81 -5.11
C TRP A 235 -20.77 9.23 -5.80
N ARG A 236 -21.88 8.53 -5.55
CA ARG A 236 -23.19 8.94 -6.10
C ARG A 236 -23.96 9.76 -5.09
N ARG A 237 -24.02 11.05 -5.34
CA ARG A 237 -24.87 11.97 -4.58
C ARG A 237 -26.22 12.11 -5.27
N ASN A 238 -27.31 11.80 -4.56
CA ASN A 238 -28.65 11.76 -5.15
C ASN A 238 -28.72 10.90 -6.43
N GLY A 239 -27.99 9.77 -6.46
CA GLY A 239 -27.95 8.85 -7.59
C GLY A 239 -27.06 9.28 -8.76
N GLN A 240 -26.45 10.48 -8.73
CA GLN A 240 -25.56 11.00 -9.79
C GLN A 240 -24.09 11.00 -9.34
N PRO A 241 -23.13 10.63 -10.22
CA PRO A 241 -21.73 10.73 -9.91
C PRO A 241 -21.33 12.15 -9.50
N ALA A 242 -20.66 12.28 -8.37
CA ALA A 242 -20.16 13.54 -7.82
C ALA A 242 -18.73 13.34 -7.29
N LEU A 243 -17.92 14.39 -7.41
CA LEU A 243 -16.57 14.44 -6.86
C LEU A 243 -16.49 15.59 -5.85
N ASN A 244 -16.03 15.24 -4.65
CA ASN A 244 -15.79 16.23 -3.60
C ASN A 244 -14.53 17.06 -3.89
N ALA A 245 -14.23 18.03 -3.02
CA ALA A 245 -13.02 18.83 -3.11
C ALA A 245 -11.76 17.94 -3.20
N PRO A 246 -10.72 18.36 -3.94
CA PRO A 246 -9.44 17.63 -3.96
C PRO A 246 -8.85 17.50 -2.56
N ARG A 247 -8.21 16.34 -2.29
CA ARG A 247 -7.42 16.15 -1.08
C ARG A 247 -6.01 16.67 -1.27
N ALA A 248 -5.48 17.36 -0.26
CA ALA A 248 -4.07 17.69 -0.19
C ALA A 248 -3.22 16.41 -0.10
N LEU A 249 -2.02 16.46 -0.63
CA LEU A 249 -1.06 15.37 -0.52
C LEU A 249 -0.61 15.21 0.94
N ILE A 250 -0.29 13.98 1.35
CA ILE A 250 0.23 13.68 2.69
C ILE A 250 1.67 14.20 2.77
N GLU A 251 1.89 15.24 3.56
CA GLU A 251 3.21 15.87 3.69
C GLU A 251 4.17 15.00 4.49
N ASP A 252 3.75 14.50 5.66
CA ASP A 252 4.53 13.60 6.51
C ASP A 252 4.21 12.14 6.18
N LEU A 253 5.07 11.49 5.41
CA LEU A 253 4.92 10.07 5.06
C LEU A 253 5.27 9.13 6.22
N ASP A 254 6.00 9.60 7.23
CA ASP A 254 6.39 8.80 8.40
C ASP A 254 5.24 8.61 9.38
N ALA A 255 4.25 9.48 9.31
CA ALA A 255 3.03 9.36 10.08
C ALA A 255 2.12 8.19 9.61
N LEU A 256 2.33 7.67 8.39
CA LEU A 256 1.64 6.47 7.94
C LEU A 256 2.17 5.23 8.69
N PRO A 257 1.29 4.31 9.15
CA PRO A 257 1.75 3.05 9.75
C PRO A 257 2.55 2.23 8.74
N LEU A 258 3.46 1.37 9.22
CA LEU A 258 4.21 0.47 8.34
C LEU A 258 3.26 -0.53 7.66
N PRO A 259 3.49 -0.85 6.37
CA PRO A 259 2.61 -1.74 5.62
C PRO A 259 2.51 -3.14 6.25
N ARG A 260 1.34 -3.76 6.20
CA ARG A 260 1.06 -5.13 6.65
C ARG A 260 1.59 -6.16 5.63
N HIS A 261 2.92 -6.20 5.47
CA HIS A 261 3.58 -7.17 4.59
C HIS A 261 3.32 -8.62 4.98
N ASP A 262 2.99 -8.87 6.23
CA ASP A 262 2.58 -10.17 6.76
C ASP A 262 1.30 -10.72 6.12
N LEU A 263 0.48 -9.85 5.52
CA LEU A 263 -0.73 -10.22 4.79
C LEU A 263 -0.49 -10.55 3.30
N LEU A 264 0.73 -10.36 2.80
CA LEU A 264 1.07 -10.59 1.40
C LEU A 264 1.66 -11.99 1.18
N PRO A 265 1.43 -12.61 0.01
CA PRO A 265 2.03 -13.89 -0.36
C PRO A 265 3.52 -13.73 -0.74
N LEU A 266 4.35 -13.24 0.19
CA LEU A 266 5.73 -12.81 -0.02
C LEU A 266 6.58 -13.88 -0.72
N ALA A 267 6.40 -15.15 -0.37
CA ALA A 267 7.13 -16.26 -0.95
C ALA A 267 6.88 -16.47 -2.46
N ARG A 268 5.80 -15.89 -3.00
CA ARG A 268 5.38 -16.06 -4.40
C ARG A 268 5.79 -14.92 -5.32
N TYR A 269 6.23 -13.79 -4.77
CA TYR A 269 6.68 -12.66 -5.60
C TYR A 269 8.00 -12.98 -6.28
N ARG A 270 8.11 -12.60 -7.54
CA ARG A 270 9.27 -12.85 -8.39
C ARG A 270 9.60 -11.61 -9.21
N ALA A 271 10.89 -11.34 -9.35
CA ALA A 271 11.39 -10.32 -10.26
C ALA A 271 12.51 -10.88 -11.14
N PRO A 272 12.68 -10.40 -12.38
CA PRO A 272 13.82 -10.76 -13.20
C PRO A 272 15.14 -10.48 -12.48
N LEU A 273 16.11 -11.35 -12.64
CA LEU A 273 17.47 -11.23 -12.06
C LEU A 273 17.51 -11.22 -10.51
N VAL A 274 16.38 -11.42 -9.85
CA VAL A 274 16.30 -11.54 -8.39
C VAL A 274 16.06 -13.01 -8.03
N SER A 275 16.97 -13.59 -7.26
CA SER A 275 16.81 -14.95 -6.74
C SER A 275 16.02 -14.90 -5.42
N GLY A 276 15.01 -15.77 -5.32
CA GLY A 276 14.16 -15.87 -4.14
C GLY A 276 13.01 -14.86 -4.10
N ALA A 277 12.37 -14.79 -2.95
CA ALA A 277 11.29 -13.86 -2.69
C ALA A 277 11.80 -12.42 -2.57
N TYR A 278 11.00 -11.47 -3.02
CA TYR A 278 11.32 -10.06 -2.91
C TYR A 278 10.09 -9.25 -2.54
N SER A 279 10.31 -8.03 -2.04
CA SER A 279 9.25 -7.07 -1.76
C SER A 279 9.66 -5.65 -2.13
N PHE A 280 8.73 -4.72 -1.99
CA PHE A 280 8.95 -3.30 -2.16
C PHE A 280 8.96 -2.58 -0.83
N VAL A 281 9.76 -1.51 -0.78
CA VAL A 281 9.70 -0.47 0.25
C VAL A 281 9.57 0.86 -0.49
N VAL A 282 8.46 1.54 -0.29
CA VAL A 282 8.24 2.89 -0.86
C VAL A 282 9.01 3.89 -0.02
N THR A 283 10.06 4.48 -0.57
CA THR A 283 10.96 5.39 0.16
C THR A 283 10.60 6.87 -0.01
N SER A 284 9.95 7.21 -1.13
CA SER A 284 9.46 8.55 -1.42
C SER A 284 8.29 8.49 -2.41
N ARG A 285 7.55 9.58 -2.49
CA ARG A 285 6.45 9.77 -3.45
C ARG A 285 6.67 11.02 -4.27
N GLY A 286 6.48 10.90 -5.59
CA GLY A 286 6.60 11.97 -6.54
C GLY A 286 8.01 12.12 -7.14
N CYS A 287 8.12 12.98 -8.14
CA CYS A 287 9.34 13.23 -8.89
C CYS A 287 9.32 14.67 -9.42
N PRO A 288 10.41 15.45 -9.28
CA PRO A 288 10.48 16.82 -9.79
C PRO A 288 10.69 16.86 -11.31
N GLY A 289 10.99 15.70 -11.94
CA GLY A 289 11.29 15.61 -13.36
C GLY A 289 10.07 15.90 -14.25
N ASP A 290 10.30 16.57 -15.35
CA ASP A 290 9.29 16.90 -16.38
C ASP A 290 9.49 16.04 -17.64
N CYS A 291 9.59 14.74 -17.48
CA CYS A 291 9.77 13.80 -18.57
C CYS A 291 8.48 13.69 -19.38
N ARG A 292 8.50 14.03 -20.68
CA ARG A 292 7.32 14.08 -21.57
C ARG A 292 6.56 12.76 -21.71
N PHE A 293 7.21 11.64 -21.44
CA PHE A 293 6.60 10.31 -21.50
C PHE A 293 6.06 9.81 -20.15
N CYS A 294 6.28 10.54 -19.05
CA CYS A 294 6.00 10.08 -17.69
C CYS A 294 4.67 10.63 -17.18
N ILE A 295 3.82 9.75 -16.61
CA ILE A 295 2.51 10.12 -16.07
C ILE A 295 2.53 10.40 -14.56
N LYS A 296 3.69 10.44 -13.92
CA LYS A 296 3.81 10.54 -12.47
C LYS A 296 3.13 11.75 -11.86
N HIS A 297 3.09 12.85 -12.59
CA HIS A 297 2.40 14.07 -12.20
C HIS A 297 0.87 13.89 -12.02
N VAL A 298 0.28 12.84 -12.59
CA VAL A 298 -1.16 12.54 -12.44
C VAL A 298 -1.49 12.14 -11.00
N SER A 299 -0.62 11.36 -10.33
CA SER A 299 -0.86 10.87 -8.97
C SER A 299 -0.33 11.82 -7.88
N TYR A 300 0.87 12.40 -8.08
CA TYR A 300 1.59 13.13 -7.02
C TYR A 300 2.01 14.56 -7.41
N GLY A 301 1.56 15.05 -8.54
CA GLY A 301 2.02 16.33 -9.06
C GLY A 301 3.54 16.32 -9.31
N ARG A 302 4.18 17.48 -9.11
CA ARG A 302 5.64 17.66 -9.22
C ARG A 302 6.32 17.74 -7.86
N SER A 303 5.61 17.43 -6.78
CA SER A 303 6.17 17.36 -5.44
C SER A 303 7.04 16.12 -5.25
N VAL A 304 7.98 16.18 -4.33
CA VAL A 304 8.71 15.02 -3.82
C VAL A 304 8.65 15.05 -2.32
N ARG A 305 8.18 13.96 -1.73
CA ARG A 305 8.08 13.79 -0.29
C ARG A 305 8.77 12.49 0.10
N PHE A 306 9.54 12.52 1.16
CA PHE A 306 10.38 11.42 1.60
C PHE A 306 9.86 10.86 2.92
N ARG A 307 9.99 9.55 3.07
CA ARG A 307 10.01 8.95 4.41
C ARG A 307 11.40 9.16 4.99
N SER A 308 11.53 9.30 6.30
CA SER A 308 12.84 9.38 6.92
C SER A 308 13.63 8.07 6.68
N PRO A 309 14.97 8.14 6.62
CA PRO A 309 15.79 6.93 6.57
C PRO A 309 15.46 5.94 7.67
N GLU A 310 15.19 6.43 8.88
CA GLU A 310 14.82 5.61 10.04
C GLU A 310 13.50 4.84 9.81
N ASN A 311 12.48 5.51 9.25
CA ASN A 311 11.20 4.88 8.96
C ASN A 311 11.34 3.80 7.86
N VAL A 312 12.14 4.07 6.81
CA VAL A 312 12.46 3.10 5.75
C VAL A 312 13.20 1.89 6.32
N LEU A 313 14.19 2.10 7.18
CA LEU A 313 14.98 1.04 7.77
C LEU A 313 14.15 0.13 8.68
N ARG A 314 13.21 0.67 9.46
CA ARG A 314 12.28 -0.13 10.28
C ARG A 314 11.43 -1.07 9.40
N GLU A 315 10.97 -0.63 8.24
CA GLU A 315 10.23 -1.49 7.31
C GLU A 315 11.13 -2.57 6.71
N ILE A 316 12.39 -2.24 6.38
CA ILE A 316 13.37 -3.21 5.88
C ILE A 316 13.66 -4.27 6.96
N GLU A 317 13.81 -3.89 8.23
CA GLU A 317 13.97 -4.83 9.35
C GLU A 317 12.77 -5.75 9.50
N MET A 318 11.56 -5.21 9.39
CA MET A 318 10.33 -6.02 9.41
C MET A 318 10.31 -7.03 8.27
N LEU A 319 10.62 -6.63 7.03
CA LEU A 319 10.71 -7.53 5.89
C LEU A 319 11.81 -8.58 6.07
N ALA A 320 12.96 -8.17 6.62
CA ALA A 320 14.03 -9.10 6.95
C ALA A 320 13.59 -10.12 8.01
N GLY A 321 12.80 -9.72 8.99
CA GLY A 321 12.16 -10.60 9.97
C GLY A 321 11.20 -11.61 9.32
N LEU A 322 10.51 -11.23 8.25
CA LEU A 322 9.66 -12.10 7.43
C LEU A 322 10.44 -12.96 6.40
N GLY A 323 11.78 -12.97 6.46
CA GLY A 323 12.61 -13.78 5.60
C GLY A 323 12.94 -13.17 4.24
N ILE A 324 12.53 -11.93 3.96
CA ILE A 324 12.84 -11.24 2.71
C ILE A 324 14.27 -10.68 2.77
N ARG A 325 15.07 -10.97 1.73
CA ARG A 325 16.45 -10.53 1.60
C ARG A 325 16.71 -9.77 0.30
N SER A 326 15.71 -9.64 -0.54
CA SER A 326 15.77 -8.88 -1.79
C SER A 326 14.67 -7.83 -1.78
N ILE A 327 15.03 -6.55 -1.90
CA ILE A 327 14.12 -5.42 -1.78
C ILE A 327 14.29 -4.51 -2.99
N HIS A 328 13.18 -4.07 -3.55
CA HIS A 328 13.18 -2.93 -4.46
C HIS A 328 12.81 -1.67 -3.67
N MET A 329 13.78 -0.76 -3.49
CA MET A 329 13.55 0.54 -2.90
C MET A 329 12.82 1.40 -3.92
N TYR A 330 11.49 1.42 -3.76
CA TYR A 330 10.63 2.08 -4.72
C TYR A 330 10.57 3.58 -4.45
N ALA A 331 10.96 4.32 -5.45
CA ALA A 331 10.78 5.75 -5.59
C ALA A 331 10.63 6.08 -7.07
N ASP A 332 10.01 7.18 -7.41
CA ASP A 332 9.97 7.64 -8.80
C ASP A 332 11.35 8.07 -9.30
N LEU A 333 12.16 8.61 -8.38
CA LEU A 333 13.57 8.93 -8.57
C LEU A 333 14.28 8.81 -7.21
N PHE A 334 14.84 7.64 -6.91
CA PHE A 334 15.41 7.31 -5.62
C PHE A 334 16.55 8.24 -5.21
N THR A 335 17.40 8.58 -6.15
CA THR A 335 18.64 9.35 -5.92
C THR A 335 18.47 10.87 -5.99
N VAL A 336 17.23 11.37 -6.03
CA VAL A 336 16.97 12.82 -6.13
C VAL A 336 17.42 13.59 -4.89
N ASN A 337 17.44 12.94 -3.72
CA ASN A 337 17.95 13.50 -2.48
C ASN A 337 19.15 12.66 -2.01
N ARG A 338 20.36 13.24 -2.12
CA ARG A 338 21.60 12.57 -1.78
C ARG A 338 21.66 12.15 -0.32
N ASP A 339 21.32 13.03 0.60
CA ASP A 339 21.42 12.78 2.04
C ASP A 339 20.46 11.67 2.48
N HIS A 340 19.28 11.60 1.86
CA HIS A 340 18.32 10.51 2.08
C HIS A 340 18.90 9.14 1.66
N VAL A 341 19.56 9.08 0.50
CA VAL A 341 20.22 7.85 0.03
C VAL A 341 21.35 7.44 0.97
N LEU A 342 22.23 8.38 1.31
CA LEU A 342 23.35 8.11 2.22
C LEU A 342 22.86 7.65 3.60
N GLY A 343 21.82 8.30 4.13
CA GLY A 343 21.21 7.92 5.42
C GLY A 343 20.66 6.50 5.42
N ILE A 344 19.98 6.07 4.35
CA ILE A 344 19.48 4.69 4.21
C ILE A 344 20.67 3.71 4.10
N CYS A 345 21.65 3.99 3.23
CA CYS A 345 22.78 3.10 3.03
C CYS A 345 23.62 2.94 4.31
N GLN A 346 23.94 4.04 4.98
CA GLN A 346 24.67 4.00 6.25
C GLN A 346 23.88 3.23 7.32
N GLY A 347 22.58 3.48 7.42
CA GLY A 347 21.73 2.76 8.37
C GLY A 347 21.64 1.26 8.11
N LEU A 348 21.69 0.81 6.83
CA LEU A 348 21.80 -0.62 6.50
C LEU A 348 23.09 -1.23 6.99
N LEU A 349 24.22 -0.52 6.83
CA LEU A 349 25.54 -0.95 7.29
C LEU A 349 25.60 -1.00 8.82
N ASP A 350 25.17 0.06 9.49
CA ASP A 350 25.19 0.17 10.96
C ASP A 350 24.38 -0.93 11.65
N ARG A 351 23.28 -1.35 11.04
CA ARG A 351 22.41 -2.42 11.51
C ARG A 351 22.85 -3.82 11.08
N GLY A 352 23.87 -3.92 10.22
CA GLY A 352 24.35 -5.18 9.70
C GLY A 352 23.30 -5.95 8.87
N LEU A 353 22.39 -5.23 8.22
CA LEU A 353 21.32 -5.82 7.42
C LEU A 353 21.87 -6.34 6.10
N LYS A 354 21.89 -7.66 5.94
CA LYS A 354 22.36 -8.32 4.70
C LYS A 354 21.22 -8.40 3.69
N ILE A 355 20.96 -7.29 3.03
CA ILE A 355 19.90 -7.11 2.03
C ILE A 355 20.52 -6.86 0.67
N ARG A 356 20.01 -7.51 -0.36
CA ARG A 356 20.22 -7.12 -1.77
C ARG A 356 19.09 -6.19 -2.18
N TRP A 357 19.42 -5.09 -2.78
CA TRP A 357 18.40 -4.14 -3.16
C TRP A 357 18.64 -3.52 -4.54
N THR A 358 17.58 -2.99 -5.11
CA THR A 358 17.56 -2.28 -6.37
C THR A 358 16.73 -1.01 -6.21
N CYS A 359 16.95 -0.02 -7.07
CA CYS A 359 16.16 1.20 -7.12
C CYS A 359 15.98 1.70 -8.55
N ASN A 360 15.12 2.71 -8.73
CA ASN A 360 15.02 3.48 -9.97
C ASN A 360 15.77 4.80 -9.81
N SER A 361 16.62 5.13 -10.77
CA SER A 361 17.35 6.39 -10.79
C SER A 361 17.56 6.91 -12.20
N ARG A 362 17.99 8.16 -12.30
CA ARG A 362 18.54 8.79 -13.49
C ARG A 362 20.07 8.90 -13.33
N VAL A 363 20.78 8.78 -14.42
CA VAL A 363 22.26 8.79 -14.41
C VAL A 363 22.86 10.13 -13.99
N ASP A 364 22.12 11.22 -14.11
CA ASP A 364 22.52 12.57 -13.74
C ASP A 364 22.25 12.92 -12.26
N PHE A 365 21.72 11.96 -11.48
CA PHE A 365 21.45 12.08 -10.03
C PHE A 365 22.29 11.11 -9.19
N VAL A 366 23.45 10.70 -9.69
CA VAL A 366 24.39 9.84 -8.97
C VAL A 366 25.79 10.43 -9.02
N ASP A 367 26.55 10.18 -7.98
CA ASP A 367 27.97 10.52 -7.90
C ASP A 367 28.80 9.31 -7.43
N PRO A 368 30.12 9.30 -7.61
CA PRO A 368 30.97 8.16 -7.25
C PRO A 368 30.88 7.75 -5.78
N GLU A 369 30.88 8.71 -4.85
CA GLU A 369 30.78 8.43 -3.42
C GLU A 369 29.46 7.77 -3.04
N MET A 370 28.33 8.28 -3.60
CA MET A 370 27.03 7.67 -3.43
C MET A 370 27.00 6.23 -3.94
N LEU A 371 27.55 5.99 -5.14
CA LEU A 371 27.59 4.66 -5.74
C LEU A 371 28.47 3.67 -4.96
N ASP A 372 29.60 4.14 -4.40
CA ASP A 372 30.46 3.32 -3.54
C ASP A 372 29.75 2.90 -2.26
N LEU A 373 28.94 3.79 -1.66
CA LEU A 373 28.17 3.46 -0.47
C LEU A 373 26.96 2.54 -0.76
N MET A 374 26.35 2.71 -1.94
CA MET A 374 25.22 1.86 -2.39
C MET A 374 25.65 0.41 -2.71
N LYS A 375 26.93 0.15 -2.98
CA LYS A 375 27.49 -1.15 -3.33
C LYS A 375 27.57 -2.09 -2.13
#